data_e7b08ab7e1482384f6128088aed06dce
#
_entry.id   e7b08ab7e1482384f6128088aed06dce
#
_cell.length_a   1.000
_cell.length_b   1.000
_cell.length_c   1.000
_cell.angle_alpha   90.00
_cell.angle_beta   90.00
_cell.angle_gamma   90.00
#
_symmetry.space_group_name_H-M   'P 1'
#
loop_
_entity.id
_entity.type
_entity.pdbx_description
1 polymer ?
#
loop_
_entity_poly.entity_id
_entity_poly.type
_entity_poly.pdbx_seq_one_letter_code
_entity_poly.pdbx_strand_id
1 'polypeptide(L)'
;MAKQYVVTPSQMKKAEAMCEQKGTSCAVLMRNVGSAIALHISRIVKPCRAAVLVGSGNNGGDGFAVAHNLRKRGFSPLIVLVGSAPKTDLAIDCFNEYKPDYEAVLSYPDQPETVLSELGSCGIIIDCVYGTGFHGELAPPVRRLFSYCNGSAALRFCADIASGCNATDGNADEYSFRADMTFALGAVKTGQLYVPCSEFSGDIVLLDIGISEACFSEYDAELNGDSLASHFVNRSRITHKGTFGRLLNVSGSESCIGAAWMSTNAALRTGSGLVTLASVSEVTTSVAASLHECIYLPLGSKTLTSDCADKLCKNARTATAILFGCGVGNSDEAYRLLCALIDNTSCPIVIDADGINSLAPHINELKDNTGRLILTPHIKEFSRLSGLDTDCILRHKLSCAKDFAVKYGVHVLLKDAYSVYASPDGFTAVNMSGNAALAKGGSGDTLAGTIGGLLAQGIETGNAVRLGAYLFGLSAQYAARERSMSGILPSELPQLYPYILREFYGIA
;
A
#
# COMPACT_ATOMS: atom_id res chain seq x y z
N MET A 1 10.15 -14.91 -5.90
CA MET A 1 10.73 -13.73 -5.23
C MET A 1 10.55 -13.89 -3.73
N ALA A 2 11.49 -13.36 -2.93
CA ALA A 2 11.40 -13.44 -1.47
C ALA A 2 10.22 -12.63 -0.94
N LYS A 3 9.61 -13.10 0.16
CA LYS A 3 8.59 -12.34 0.88
C LYS A 3 9.20 -11.10 1.54
N GLN A 4 8.41 -10.06 1.63
CA GLN A 4 8.76 -8.78 2.27
C GLN A 4 7.78 -8.51 3.42
N TYR A 5 8.23 -7.80 4.46
CA TYR A 5 7.52 -7.73 5.72
C TYR A 5 7.37 -6.30 6.25
N VAL A 6 6.36 -6.14 7.09
CA VAL A 6 6.16 -5.01 8.00
C VAL A 6 6.50 -5.49 9.40
N VAL A 7 7.38 -4.76 10.09
CA VAL A 7 7.91 -5.18 11.39
C VAL A 7 7.97 -4.03 12.39
N THR A 8 7.90 -4.34 13.67
CA THR A 8 8.29 -3.40 14.73
C THR A 8 9.81 -3.29 14.82
N PRO A 9 10.37 -2.23 15.45
CA PRO A 9 11.81 -2.13 15.74
C PRO A 9 12.37 -3.34 16.49
N SER A 10 11.59 -3.91 17.40
CA SER A 10 11.96 -5.11 18.15
C SER A 10 12.10 -6.34 17.26
N GLN A 11 11.16 -6.55 16.35
CA GLN A 11 11.19 -7.66 15.38
C GLN A 11 12.35 -7.47 14.37
N MET A 12 12.59 -6.23 13.92
CA MET A 12 13.73 -5.91 13.05
C MET A 12 15.06 -6.26 13.71
N LYS A 13 15.26 -5.85 14.97
CA LYS A 13 16.47 -6.17 15.73
C LYS A 13 16.69 -7.68 15.88
N LYS A 14 15.62 -8.48 16.05
CA LYS A 14 15.70 -9.95 16.06
C LYS A 14 16.13 -10.50 14.70
N ALA A 15 15.59 -9.94 13.60
CA ALA A 15 15.97 -10.33 12.24
C ALA A 15 17.43 -10.03 11.92
N GLU A 16 17.93 -8.86 12.33
CA GLU A 16 19.35 -8.48 12.20
C GLU A 16 20.26 -9.44 13.00
N ALA A 17 19.92 -9.73 14.25
CA ALA A 17 20.68 -10.66 15.08
C ALA A 17 20.69 -12.08 14.47
N MET A 18 19.58 -12.55 13.90
CA MET A 18 19.51 -13.82 13.18
C MET A 18 20.37 -13.80 11.91
N CYS A 19 20.39 -12.66 11.20
CA CYS A 19 21.22 -12.47 10.02
C CYS A 19 22.71 -12.57 10.37
N GLU A 20 23.13 -11.97 11.49
CA GLU A 20 24.50 -12.03 12.00
C GLU A 20 24.90 -13.46 12.38
N GLN A 21 24.02 -14.21 13.06
CA GLN A 21 24.23 -15.63 13.36
C GLN A 21 24.40 -16.49 12.10
N LYS A 22 23.80 -16.08 10.99
CA LYS A 22 23.93 -16.75 9.67
C LYS A 22 25.13 -16.26 8.86
N GLY A 23 25.99 -15.39 9.42
CA GLY A 23 27.26 -14.97 8.85
C GLY A 23 27.25 -13.61 8.12
N THR A 24 26.14 -12.87 8.14
CA THR A 24 26.10 -11.51 7.59
C THR A 24 26.16 -10.50 8.74
N SER A 25 27.33 -9.87 8.94
CA SER A 25 27.52 -8.91 10.04
C SER A 25 26.79 -7.60 9.81
N CYS A 26 26.50 -6.86 10.89
CA CYS A 26 25.91 -5.52 10.84
C CYS A 26 26.75 -4.55 9.99
N ALA A 27 28.07 -4.68 9.97
CA ALA A 27 28.96 -3.87 9.12
C ALA A 27 28.71 -4.14 7.62
N VAL A 28 28.43 -5.39 7.23
CA VAL A 28 28.06 -5.71 5.84
C VAL A 28 26.71 -5.11 5.50
N LEU A 29 25.72 -5.21 6.41
CA LEU A 29 24.40 -4.61 6.19
C LEU A 29 24.50 -3.10 6.00
N MET A 30 25.27 -2.40 6.83
CA MET A 30 25.49 -0.94 6.73
C MET A 30 26.14 -0.54 5.40
N ARG A 31 27.13 -1.30 4.90
CA ARG A 31 27.70 -1.07 3.56
C ARG A 31 26.69 -1.28 2.44
N ASN A 32 25.85 -2.30 2.56
CA ASN A 32 24.77 -2.56 1.61
C ASN A 32 23.75 -1.42 1.60
N VAL A 33 23.37 -0.88 2.76
CA VAL A 33 22.53 0.32 2.91
C VAL A 33 23.09 1.48 2.11
N GLY A 34 24.36 1.83 2.37
CA GLY A 34 25.01 2.93 1.66
C GLY A 34 25.00 2.76 0.14
N SER A 35 25.27 1.54 -0.32
CA SER A 35 25.26 1.22 -1.76
C SER A 35 23.84 1.29 -2.36
N ALA A 36 22.84 0.72 -1.69
CA ALA A 36 21.47 0.65 -2.17
C ALA A 36 20.83 2.04 -2.25
N ILE A 37 20.94 2.85 -1.21
CA ILE A 37 20.42 4.24 -1.18
C ILE A 37 21.09 5.09 -2.27
N ALA A 38 22.42 5.09 -2.34
CA ALA A 38 23.15 5.89 -3.33
C ALA A 38 22.84 5.46 -4.76
N LEU A 39 22.68 4.14 -5.01
CA LEU A 39 22.26 3.63 -6.31
C LEU A 39 20.85 4.14 -6.68
N HIS A 40 19.91 4.08 -5.75
CA HIS A 40 18.54 4.53 -6.00
C HIS A 40 18.50 6.03 -6.28
N ILE A 41 19.14 6.86 -5.45
CA ILE A 41 19.22 8.31 -5.65
C ILE A 41 19.83 8.63 -7.02
N SER A 42 20.92 7.96 -7.42
CA SER A 42 21.59 8.24 -8.71
C SER A 42 20.75 7.90 -9.96
N ARG A 43 19.66 7.13 -9.82
CA ARG A 43 18.72 6.83 -10.90
C ARG A 43 17.68 7.94 -11.10
N ILE A 44 17.41 8.74 -10.05
CA ILE A 44 16.34 9.75 -10.07
C ILE A 44 16.87 11.17 -10.02
N VAL A 45 18.10 11.38 -9.52
CA VAL A 45 18.74 12.69 -9.41
C VAL A 45 20.10 12.70 -10.11
N LYS A 46 20.35 13.71 -10.92
CA LYS A 46 21.67 13.94 -11.51
C LYS A 46 22.67 14.35 -10.40
N PRO A 47 23.98 14.01 -10.53
CA PRO A 47 24.99 14.40 -9.57
C PRO A 47 24.94 15.89 -9.23
N CYS A 48 24.90 16.20 -7.95
CA CYS A 48 24.84 17.54 -7.40
C CYS A 48 25.50 17.55 -6.01
N ARG A 49 25.53 18.70 -5.36
CA ARG A 49 25.92 18.80 -3.96
C ARG A 49 24.87 18.18 -3.07
N ALA A 50 25.27 17.28 -2.16
CA ALA A 50 24.39 16.43 -1.36
C ALA A 50 24.71 16.61 0.13
N ALA A 51 23.81 17.17 0.92
CA ALA A 51 23.97 17.20 2.37
C ALA A 51 23.49 15.88 2.97
N VAL A 52 24.31 15.28 3.83
CA VAL A 52 23.94 14.09 4.61
C VAL A 52 23.95 14.49 6.08
N LEU A 53 22.76 14.55 6.68
CA LEU A 53 22.56 14.85 8.10
C LEU A 53 22.78 13.56 8.89
N VAL A 54 23.77 13.51 9.76
CA VAL A 54 24.12 12.28 10.47
C VAL A 54 24.00 12.44 11.98
N GLY A 55 23.34 11.48 12.61
CA GLY A 55 23.28 11.35 14.06
C GLY A 55 24.48 10.59 14.63
N SER A 56 24.50 10.42 15.96
CA SER A 56 25.60 9.73 16.66
C SER A 56 25.49 8.21 16.70
N GLY A 57 24.34 7.63 16.29
CA GLY A 57 24.07 6.20 16.32
C GLY A 57 24.31 5.48 14.98
N ASN A 58 23.82 4.25 14.86
CA ASN A 58 23.99 3.42 13.66
C ASN A 58 23.36 4.04 12.41
N ASN A 59 22.22 4.73 12.53
CA ASN A 59 21.63 5.44 11.37
C ASN A 59 22.58 6.53 10.82
N GLY A 60 23.36 7.19 11.69
CA GLY A 60 24.46 8.05 11.27
C GLY A 60 25.57 7.29 10.55
N GLY A 61 25.87 6.05 10.99
CA GLY A 61 26.77 5.13 10.30
C GLY A 61 26.32 4.82 8.87
N ASP A 62 25.04 4.55 8.69
CA ASP A 62 24.42 4.38 7.37
C ASP A 62 24.63 5.65 6.51
N GLY A 63 24.45 6.84 7.11
CA GLY A 63 24.68 8.12 6.44
C GLY A 63 26.12 8.31 5.93
N PHE A 64 27.12 7.89 6.69
CA PHE A 64 28.52 7.91 6.23
C PHE A 64 28.74 6.98 5.03
N ALA A 65 28.16 5.77 5.08
CA ALA A 65 28.22 4.83 3.96
C ALA A 65 27.47 5.35 2.71
N VAL A 66 26.33 6.05 2.90
CA VAL A 66 25.60 6.73 1.81
C VAL A 66 26.46 7.80 1.17
N ALA A 67 27.08 8.69 1.94
CA ALA A 67 27.93 9.77 1.43
C ALA A 67 29.11 9.22 0.61
N HIS A 68 29.80 8.19 1.11
CA HIS A 68 30.87 7.50 0.39
C HIS A 68 30.40 6.97 -0.97
N ASN A 69 29.25 6.29 -1.01
CA ASN A 69 28.73 5.73 -2.24
C ASN A 69 28.18 6.79 -3.22
N LEU A 70 27.66 7.90 -2.71
CA LEU A 70 27.27 9.05 -3.54
C LEU A 70 28.49 9.70 -4.20
N ARG A 71 29.60 9.84 -3.46
CA ARG A 71 30.87 10.35 -4.02
C ARG A 71 31.34 9.53 -5.21
N LYS A 72 31.29 8.20 -5.10
CA LYS A 72 31.62 7.28 -6.19
C LYS A 72 30.72 7.44 -7.42
N ARG A 73 29.54 8.04 -7.26
CA ARG A 73 28.56 8.33 -8.32
C ARG A 73 28.61 9.76 -8.82
N GLY A 74 29.64 10.53 -8.41
CA GLY A 74 29.87 11.89 -8.89
C GLY A 74 29.16 13.00 -8.12
N PHE A 75 28.47 12.68 -7.02
CA PHE A 75 27.94 13.69 -6.11
C PHE A 75 29.05 14.31 -5.25
N SER A 76 28.79 15.50 -4.69
CA SER A 76 29.70 16.19 -3.73
C SER A 76 29.05 16.13 -2.33
N PRO A 77 29.38 15.11 -1.49
CA PRO A 77 28.76 14.94 -0.19
C PRO A 77 29.34 15.88 0.86
N LEU A 78 28.44 16.67 1.49
CA LEU A 78 28.67 17.46 2.69
C LEU A 78 28.11 16.69 3.89
N ILE A 79 28.94 16.35 4.87
CA ILE A 79 28.50 15.74 6.13
C ILE A 79 28.09 16.83 7.12
N VAL A 80 26.92 16.70 7.71
CA VAL A 80 26.48 17.57 8.81
C VAL A 80 26.23 16.68 10.04
N LEU A 81 27.12 16.81 11.04
CA LEU A 81 26.95 16.14 12.34
C LEU A 81 25.83 16.85 13.11
N VAL A 82 24.77 16.13 13.43
CA VAL A 82 23.62 16.64 14.19
C VAL A 82 23.67 16.10 15.62
N GLY A 83 24.00 17.00 16.55
CA GLY A 83 24.22 16.65 17.97
C GLY A 83 25.68 16.36 18.29
N SER A 84 26.04 15.14 18.59
CA SER A 84 27.41 14.74 18.96
C SER A 84 28.10 13.92 17.85
N ALA A 85 29.43 13.79 17.96
CA ALA A 85 30.21 12.87 17.13
C ALA A 85 29.68 11.42 17.21
N PRO A 86 30.00 10.54 16.25
CA PRO A 86 29.61 9.13 16.27
C PRO A 86 29.97 8.43 17.59
N LYS A 87 29.07 7.60 18.11
CA LYS A 87 29.23 6.94 19.42
C LYS A 87 29.26 5.42 19.33
N THR A 88 28.61 4.81 18.33
CA THR A 88 28.63 3.37 18.14
C THR A 88 29.87 2.97 17.36
N ASP A 89 30.44 1.80 17.67
CA ASP A 89 31.68 1.32 17.03
C ASP A 89 31.52 1.29 15.50
N LEU A 90 30.39 0.79 14.99
CA LEU A 90 30.10 0.76 13.56
C LEU A 90 30.07 2.15 12.92
N ALA A 91 29.46 3.14 13.58
CA ALA A 91 29.41 4.51 13.06
C ALA A 91 30.80 5.18 13.10
N ILE A 92 31.59 4.92 14.13
CA ILE A 92 32.97 5.40 14.26
C ILE A 92 33.84 4.79 13.15
N ASP A 93 33.74 3.49 12.93
CA ASP A 93 34.48 2.79 11.89
C ASP A 93 34.15 3.34 10.50
N CYS A 94 32.85 3.48 10.17
CA CYS A 94 32.43 4.08 8.91
C CYS A 94 32.88 5.53 8.73
N PHE A 95 32.81 6.34 9.79
CA PHE A 95 33.29 7.73 9.73
C PHE A 95 34.77 7.79 9.40
N ASN A 96 35.61 7.01 10.10
CA ASN A 96 37.05 6.99 9.91
C ASN A 96 37.46 6.40 8.54
N GLU A 97 36.80 5.33 8.12
CA GLU A 97 37.08 4.67 6.83
C GLU A 97 36.77 5.61 5.65
N TYR A 98 35.65 6.35 5.70
CA TYR A 98 35.15 7.11 4.55
C TYR A 98 35.40 8.61 4.62
N LYS A 99 35.94 9.12 5.70
CA LYS A 99 36.20 10.56 5.87
C LYS A 99 36.96 11.22 4.70
N PRO A 100 37.92 10.56 4.03
CA PRO A 100 38.63 11.15 2.90
C PRO A 100 37.72 11.42 1.67
N ASP A 101 36.55 10.80 1.60
CA ASP A 101 35.62 10.92 0.47
C ASP A 101 34.62 12.07 0.61
N TYR A 102 34.58 12.75 1.77
CA TYR A 102 33.63 13.83 2.02
C TYR A 102 34.17 15.17 1.54
N GLU A 103 33.31 16.04 1.00
CA GLU A 103 33.63 17.40 0.62
C GLU A 103 34.04 18.23 1.86
N ALA A 104 33.20 18.17 2.90
CA ALA A 104 33.41 18.81 4.18
C ALA A 104 32.64 18.06 5.29
N VAL A 105 33.08 18.26 6.52
CA VAL A 105 32.38 17.78 7.74
C VAL A 105 32.12 18.99 8.62
N LEU A 106 30.86 19.33 8.82
CA LEU A 106 30.41 20.43 9.67
C LEU A 106 29.67 19.92 10.89
N SER A 107 29.75 20.65 12.00
CA SER A 107 28.98 20.34 13.22
C SER A 107 27.85 21.36 13.38
N TYR A 108 26.62 20.91 13.35
CA TYR A 108 25.47 21.81 13.48
C TYR A 108 25.41 22.50 14.84
N PRO A 109 25.66 21.82 15.99
CA PRO A 109 25.66 22.50 17.28
C PRO A 109 26.70 23.62 17.39
N ASP A 110 27.86 23.45 16.72
CA ASP A 110 28.99 24.39 16.85
C ASP A 110 28.91 25.51 15.81
N GLN A 111 28.35 25.25 14.63
CA GLN A 111 28.39 26.15 13.47
C GLN A 111 26.99 26.26 12.80
N PRO A 112 25.91 26.59 13.52
CA PRO A 112 24.55 26.49 12.99
C PRO A 112 24.32 27.37 11.76
N GLU A 113 24.81 28.61 11.74
CA GLU A 113 24.60 29.54 10.62
C GLU A 113 25.36 29.10 9.37
N THR A 114 26.59 28.61 9.53
CA THR A 114 27.38 28.05 8.44
C THR A 114 26.69 26.86 7.83
N VAL A 115 26.20 25.93 8.68
CA VAL A 115 25.47 24.75 8.21
C VAL A 115 24.24 25.15 7.43
N LEU A 116 23.39 26.05 7.94
CA LEU A 116 22.18 26.49 7.24
C LEU A 116 22.50 27.16 5.90
N SER A 117 23.57 27.96 5.85
CA SER A 117 24.04 28.58 4.59
C SER A 117 24.47 27.53 3.56
N GLU A 118 25.21 26.52 3.99
CA GLU A 118 25.73 25.45 3.13
C GLU A 118 24.57 24.54 2.62
N LEU A 119 23.58 24.24 3.47
CA LEU A 119 22.39 23.51 3.08
C LEU A 119 21.61 24.19 1.95
N GLY A 120 21.59 25.53 1.93
CA GLY A 120 20.94 26.32 0.88
C GLY A 120 21.51 26.09 -0.53
N SER A 121 22.75 25.59 -0.64
CA SER A 121 23.41 25.27 -1.91
C SER A 121 23.31 23.81 -2.32
N CYS A 122 22.68 22.95 -1.51
CA CYS A 122 22.56 21.52 -1.79
C CYS A 122 21.34 21.24 -2.65
N GLY A 123 21.50 20.37 -3.65
CA GLY A 123 20.38 19.89 -4.48
C GLY A 123 19.58 18.79 -3.81
N ILE A 124 20.21 18.05 -2.88
CA ILE A 124 19.56 17.00 -2.09
C ILE A 124 20.00 17.09 -0.62
N ILE A 125 19.08 16.71 0.27
CA ILE A 125 19.32 16.56 1.71
C ILE A 125 18.90 15.14 2.11
N ILE A 126 19.77 14.43 2.83
CA ILE A 126 19.54 13.07 3.25
C ILE A 126 19.54 13.02 4.77
N ASP A 127 18.44 12.62 5.36
CA ASP A 127 18.28 12.46 6.79
C ASP A 127 18.73 11.06 7.22
N CYS A 128 19.78 11.03 8.04
CA CYS A 128 20.30 9.86 8.74
C CYS A 128 20.54 10.18 10.22
N VAL A 129 19.69 11.04 10.84
CA VAL A 129 19.91 11.51 12.21
C VAL A 129 19.41 10.50 13.22
N TYR A 130 18.12 10.17 13.17
CA TYR A 130 17.50 9.22 14.08
C TYR A 130 16.87 8.08 13.27
N GLY A 131 17.15 6.84 13.66
CA GLY A 131 16.51 5.65 13.12
C GLY A 131 15.39 5.15 14.04
N THR A 132 15.13 3.84 14.01
CA THR A 132 14.03 3.17 14.73
C THR A 132 14.05 3.34 16.26
N GLY A 133 15.14 3.82 16.83
CA GLY A 133 15.28 4.05 18.28
C GLY A 133 14.74 5.39 18.77
N PHE A 134 14.20 6.26 17.92
CA PHE A 134 13.70 7.56 18.34
C PHE A 134 12.39 7.46 19.13
N HIS A 135 12.34 8.17 20.27
CA HIS A 135 11.17 8.31 21.12
C HIS A 135 11.09 9.72 21.70
N GLY A 136 9.87 10.23 21.86
CA GLY A 136 9.60 11.53 22.49
C GLY A 136 9.68 12.70 21.53
N GLU A 137 10.30 13.79 21.96
CA GLU A 137 10.35 15.07 21.24
C GLU A 137 11.76 15.37 20.73
N LEU A 138 11.84 16.11 19.62
CA LEU A 138 13.09 16.62 19.08
C LEU A 138 13.65 17.75 19.94
N ALA A 139 14.96 17.77 20.14
CA ALA A 139 15.61 18.88 20.83
C ALA A 139 15.46 20.19 20.02
N PRO A 140 15.32 21.37 20.69
CA PRO A 140 15.08 22.64 19.98
C PRO A 140 16.06 22.96 18.84
N PRO A 141 17.38 22.70 18.95
CA PRO A 141 18.29 22.91 17.81
C PRO A 141 17.96 22.03 16.61
N VAL A 142 17.54 20.77 16.82
CA VAL A 142 17.16 19.85 15.76
C VAL A 142 15.86 20.28 15.11
N ARG A 143 14.86 20.73 15.89
CA ARG A 143 13.63 21.34 15.37
C ARG A 143 13.91 22.50 14.42
N ARG A 144 14.86 23.38 14.80
CA ARG A 144 15.29 24.50 13.94
C ARG A 144 15.90 24.01 12.62
N LEU A 145 16.80 23.02 12.70
CA LEU A 145 17.44 22.43 11.52
C LEU A 145 16.41 21.82 10.58
N PHE A 146 15.52 20.98 11.11
CA PHE A 146 14.51 20.30 10.30
C PHE A 146 13.48 21.28 9.73
N SER A 147 13.08 22.32 10.47
CA SER A 147 12.24 23.39 9.92
C SER A 147 12.87 24.05 8.71
N TYR A 148 14.19 24.30 8.74
CA TYR A 148 14.92 24.83 7.59
C TYR A 148 14.94 23.83 6.43
N CYS A 149 15.27 22.56 6.68
CA CYS A 149 15.30 21.53 5.65
C CYS A 149 13.92 21.33 5.00
N ASN A 150 12.86 21.30 5.80
CA ASN A 150 11.49 21.15 5.34
C ASN A 150 11.01 22.31 4.45
N GLY A 151 11.56 23.51 4.64
CA GLY A 151 11.30 24.69 3.81
C GLY A 151 12.24 24.85 2.60
N SER A 152 13.23 23.98 2.43
CA SER A 152 14.22 24.09 1.34
C SER A 152 13.65 23.57 0.01
N ALA A 153 14.23 24.02 -1.10
CA ALA A 153 13.90 23.52 -2.45
C ALA A 153 14.64 22.21 -2.80
N ALA A 154 15.54 21.73 -1.95
CA ALA A 154 16.27 20.49 -2.15
C ALA A 154 15.30 19.29 -2.06
N LEU A 155 15.56 18.24 -2.84
CA LEU A 155 14.89 16.96 -2.64
C LEU A 155 15.35 16.32 -1.33
N ARG A 156 14.42 15.82 -0.56
CA ARG A 156 14.66 15.28 0.79
C ARG A 156 14.47 13.78 0.82
N PHE A 157 15.52 13.10 1.18
CA PHE A 157 15.53 11.65 1.35
C PHE A 157 15.72 11.31 2.82
N CYS A 158 15.21 10.15 3.22
CA CYS A 158 15.41 9.64 4.57
C CYS A 158 15.89 8.19 4.51
N ALA A 159 16.89 7.87 5.35
CA ALA A 159 17.32 6.50 5.57
C ALA A 159 16.52 5.90 6.73
N ASP A 160 15.95 4.75 6.50
CA ASP A 160 15.18 3.93 7.42
C ASP A 160 13.82 4.52 7.81
N ILE A 161 13.77 5.61 8.56
CA ILE A 161 12.56 6.30 9.00
C ILE A 161 12.83 7.81 9.15
N ALA A 162 11.85 8.65 8.85
CA ALA A 162 11.97 10.09 9.03
C ALA A 162 12.30 10.45 10.49
N SER A 163 13.37 11.20 10.69
CA SER A 163 13.81 11.59 12.04
C SER A 163 12.77 12.43 12.75
N GLY A 164 12.45 12.05 13.97
CA GLY A 164 11.34 12.59 14.75
C GLY A 164 10.10 11.71 14.77
N CYS A 165 10.06 10.63 13.98
CA CYS A 165 8.99 9.64 13.96
C CYS A 165 9.32 8.41 14.82
N ASN A 166 8.30 7.88 15.50
CA ASN A 166 8.40 6.63 16.25
C ASN A 166 8.05 5.44 15.36
N ALA A 167 8.99 4.54 15.18
CA ALA A 167 8.87 3.39 14.29
C ALA A 167 7.87 2.31 14.76
N THR A 168 7.40 2.38 16.02
CA THR A 168 6.46 1.41 16.58
C THR A 168 5.01 1.86 16.45
N ASP A 169 4.70 3.06 16.95
CA ASP A 169 3.34 3.57 17.10
C ASP A 169 2.97 4.69 16.11
N GLY A 170 3.94 5.15 15.31
CA GLY A 170 3.73 6.19 14.31
C GLY A 170 3.55 7.60 14.88
N ASN A 171 3.77 7.81 16.18
CA ASN A 171 3.82 9.16 16.74
C ASN A 171 4.98 9.93 16.13
N ALA A 172 4.80 11.23 15.94
CA ALA A 172 5.84 12.09 15.37
C ALA A 172 5.84 13.46 16.05
N ASP A 173 7.03 14.07 16.17
CA ASP A 173 7.16 15.48 16.52
C ASP A 173 6.64 16.35 15.36
N GLU A 174 6.03 17.48 15.65
CA GLU A 174 5.50 18.40 14.63
C GLU A 174 6.59 18.96 13.69
N TYR A 175 7.84 18.98 14.14
CA TYR A 175 9.03 19.42 13.41
C TYR A 175 9.81 18.25 12.81
N SER A 176 9.27 17.03 12.77
CA SER A 176 9.92 15.88 12.13
C SER A 176 10.38 16.20 10.72
N PHE A 177 11.45 15.56 10.30
CA PHE A 177 11.94 15.69 8.95
C PHE A 177 10.91 15.22 7.93
N ARG A 178 10.59 16.06 6.94
CA ARG A 178 9.62 15.72 5.87
C ARG A 178 10.37 15.25 4.63
N ALA A 179 10.41 13.95 4.45
CA ALA A 179 11.00 13.36 3.27
C ALA A 179 10.08 13.45 2.05
N ASP A 180 10.66 13.59 0.88
CA ASP A 180 9.97 13.33 -0.40
C ASP A 180 9.98 11.82 -0.67
N MET A 181 11.00 11.10 -0.15
CA MET A 181 11.10 9.65 -0.22
C MET A 181 11.87 9.08 0.99
N THR A 182 11.36 8.01 1.56
CA THR A 182 12.00 7.25 2.66
C THR A 182 12.43 5.88 2.17
N PHE A 183 13.69 5.54 2.40
CA PHE A 183 14.25 4.23 2.11
C PHE A 183 14.11 3.32 3.34
N ALA A 184 13.05 2.51 3.38
CA ALA A 184 12.89 1.50 4.43
C ALA A 184 13.94 0.39 4.24
N LEU A 185 14.71 0.10 5.29
CA LEU A 185 15.86 -0.80 5.22
C LEU A 185 15.47 -2.22 5.66
N GLY A 186 15.56 -3.18 4.74
CA GLY A 186 15.29 -4.60 4.96
C GLY A 186 13.81 -4.95 5.20
N ALA A 187 13.07 -4.12 5.93
CA ALA A 187 11.63 -4.23 6.15
C ALA A 187 11.01 -2.85 6.39
N VAL A 188 9.72 -2.69 6.11
CA VAL A 188 8.95 -1.49 6.46
C VAL A 188 8.65 -1.52 7.95
N LYS A 189 8.76 -0.40 8.65
CA LYS A 189 8.44 -0.33 10.10
C LYS A 189 6.96 -0.01 10.27
N THR A 190 6.33 -0.68 11.22
CA THR A 190 4.89 -0.56 11.48
C THR A 190 4.45 0.89 11.66
N GLY A 191 5.23 1.69 12.41
CA GLY A 191 4.95 3.09 12.63
C GLY A 191 4.97 3.97 11.37
N GLN A 192 5.71 3.59 10.30
CA GLN A 192 5.72 4.33 9.04
C GLN A 192 4.37 4.32 8.33
N LEU A 193 3.53 3.34 8.64
CA LEU A 193 2.21 3.18 8.02
C LEU A 193 1.12 3.97 8.76
N TYR A 194 1.40 4.46 9.95
CA TYR A 194 0.45 5.14 10.83
C TYR A 194 0.59 6.66 10.79
N VAL A 195 -0.52 7.35 10.95
CA VAL A 195 -0.57 8.80 11.13
C VAL A 195 -0.15 9.12 12.58
N PRO A 196 0.69 10.16 12.80
CA PRO A 196 1.18 11.16 11.83
C PRO A 196 2.48 10.80 11.08
N CYS A 197 3.21 9.74 11.43
CA CYS A 197 4.51 9.40 10.82
C CYS A 197 4.44 9.25 9.29
N SER A 198 3.36 8.63 8.77
CA SER A 198 3.17 8.45 7.32
C SER A 198 3.12 9.78 6.55
N GLU A 199 2.75 10.89 7.19
CA GLU A 199 2.72 12.23 6.58
C GLU A 199 4.12 12.86 6.43
N PHE A 200 5.12 12.31 7.12
CA PHE A 200 6.51 12.76 7.06
C PHE A 200 7.36 11.87 6.16
N SER A 201 6.88 10.68 5.81
CA SER A 201 7.68 9.65 5.13
C SER A 201 7.82 9.86 3.62
N GLY A 202 6.93 10.63 2.97
CA GLY A 202 6.87 10.69 1.52
C GLY A 202 6.63 9.30 0.90
N ASP A 203 7.18 9.05 -0.28
CA ASP A 203 7.11 7.73 -0.90
C ASP A 203 8.04 6.76 -0.17
N ILE A 204 7.50 5.65 0.36
CA ILE A 204 8.30 4.63 1.05
C ILE A 204 8.78 3.60 0.03
N VAL A 205 10.09 3.46 -0.09
CA VAL A 205 10.77 2.47 -0.95
C VAL A 205 11.50 1.47 -0.08
N LEU A 206 11.08 0.21 -0.13
CA LEU A 206 11.78 -0.87 0.57
C LEU A 206 13.05 -1.24 -0.19
N LEU A 207 14.18 -1.18 0.49
CA LEU A 207 15.48 -1.59 -0.04
C LEU A 207 15.91 -2.94 0.55
N ASP A 208 16.31 -3.84 -0.33
CA ASP A 208 17.02 -5.05 0.08
C ASP A 208 18.44 -4.70 0.49
N ILE A 209 18.77 -5.01 1.73
CA ILE A 209 20.09 -4.77 2.33
C ILE A 209 20.85 -6.07 2.64
N GLY A 210 20.30 -7.23 2.24
CA GLY A 210 20.90 -8.55 2.43
C GLY A 210 20.36 -9.33 3.65
N ILE A 211 19.21 -8.95 4.20
CA ILE A 211 18.51 -9.73 5.23
C ILE A 211 17.59 -10.72 4.53
N SER A 212 17.90 -12.01 4.62
CA SER A 212 17.09 -13.04 3.97
C SER A 212 15.74 -13.22 4.66
N GLU A 213 14.74 -13.68 3.89
CA GLU A 213 13.40 -14.03 4.39
C GLU A 213 13.45 -14.94 5.63
N ALA A 214 14.38 -15.88 5.65
CA ALA A 214 14.55 -16.82 6.76
C ALA A 214 15.08 -16.19 8.09
N CYS A 215 15.37 -14.90 8.10
CA CYS A 215 15.74 -14.16 9.31
C CYS A 215 14.53 -13.56 10.02
N PHE A 216 13.39 -13.44 9.35
CA PHE A 216 12.15 -12.89 9.92
C PHE A 216 11.31 -14.01 10.55
N SER A 217 11.50 -14.27 11.85
CA SER A 217 10.69 -15.24 12.61
C SER A 217 9.37 -14.66 13.12
N GLU A 218 9.27 -13.34 13.22
CA GLU A 218 8.10 -12.58 13.69
C GLU A 218 7.93 -11.34 12.83
N TYR A 219 6.69 -11.02 12.48
CA TYR A 219 6.32 -9.82 11.71
C TYR A 219 4.87 -9.43 11.95
N ASP A 220 4.53 -8.17 11.72
CA ASP A 220 3.16 -7.68 11.89
C ASP A 220 2.29 -7.93 10.66
N ALA A 221 2.89 -7.85 9.47
CA ALA A 221 2.21 -8.12 8.20
C ALA A 221 3.19 -8.52 7.09
N GLU A 222 2.69 -9.23 6.06
CA GLU A 222 3.40 -9.38 4.78
C GLU A 222 3.19 -8.12 3.91
N LEU A 223 4.15 -7.79 3.04
CA LEU A 223 3.92 -6.82 1.97
C LEU A 223 3.39 -7.54 0.72
N ASN A 224 2.41 -6.91 0.07
CA ASN A 224 2.01 -7.33 -1.27
C ASN A 224 3.14 -6.98 -2.25
N GLY A 225 3.50 -7.93 -3.09
CA GLY A 225 4.61 -7.79 -4.02
C GLY A 225 4.49 -8.75 -5.20
N ASP A 226 5.54 -8.80 -6.00
CA ASP A 226 5.60 -9.56 -7.25
C ASP A 226 5.38 -11.07 -7.08
N SER A 227 5.60 -11.62 -5.89
CA SER A 227 5.32 -13.04 -5.60
C SER A 227 3.85 -13.40 -5.79
N LEU A 228 2.93 -12.43 -5.67
CA LEU A 228 1.50 -12.63 -5.90
C LEU A 228 1.18 -12.99 -7.36
N ALA A 229 2.06 -12.66 -8.31
CA ALA A 229 1.85 -12.98 -9.73
C ALA A 229 1.73 -14.49 -9.99
N SER A 230 2.32 -15.34 -9.14
CA SER A 230 2.19 -16.79 -9.23
C SER A 230 0.76 -17.30 -9.04
N HIS A 231 -0.12 -16.49 -8.49
CA HIS A 231 -1.54 -16.82 -8.29
C HIS A 231 -2.43 -16.51 -9.50
N PHE A 232 -1.92 -15.81 -10.53
CA PHE A 232 -2.68 -15.62 -11.77
C PHE A 232 -2.98 -16.95 -12.45
N VAL A 233 -4.20 -17.05 -12.96
CA VAL A 233 -4.65 -18.26 -13.67
C VAL A 233 -3.98 -18.32 -15.05
N ASN A 234 -3.19 -19.36 -15.28
CA ASN A 234 -2.56 -19.59 -16.58
C ASN A 234 -3.59 -20.01 -17.63
N ARG A 235 -3.54 -19.41 -18.83
CA ARG A 235 -4.49 -19.68 -19.91
C ARG A 235 -3.93 -20.76 -20.85
N SER A 236 -4.38 -22.01 -20.64
CA SER A 236 -4.10 -23.10 -21.57
C SER A 236 -4.88 -22.93 -22.88
N ARG A 237 -4.31 -23.43 -23.96
CA ARG A 237 -4.97 -23.43 -25.29
C ARG A 237 -6.29 -24.20 -25.30
N ILE A 238 -6.42 -25.23 -24.45
CA ILE A 238 -7.63 -26.09 -24.37
C ILE A 238 -8.48 -25.61 -23.19
N THR A 239 -9.20 -24.51 -23.38
CA THR A 239 -10.09 -23.91 -22.38
C THR A 239 -11.33 -23.31 -23.03
N HIS A 240 -12.35 -23.03 -22.25
CA HIS A 240 -13.57 -22.36 -22.67
C HIS A 240 -13.96 -21.27 -21.67
N LYS A 241 -14.89 -20.39 -22.02
CA LYS A 241 -15.32 -19.27 -21.18
C LYS A 241 -15.71 -19.67 -19.73
N GLY A 242 -16.28 -20.84 -19.53
CA GLY A 242 -16.65 -21.34 -18.20
C GLY A 242 -15.47 -21.75 -17.33
N THR A 243 -14.29 -22.01 -17.92
CA THR A 243 -13.06 -22.35 -17.18
C THR A 243 -12.57 -21.17 -16.32
N PHE A 244 -12.81 -19.94 -16.77
CA PHE A 244 -12.37 -18.73 -16.11
C PHE A 244 -13.47 -18.06 -15.28
N GLY A 245 -14.45 -18.87 -14.86
CA GLY A 245 -15.48 -18.50 -13.90
C GLY A 245 -16.55 -17.55 -14.40
N ARG A 246 -17.44 -17.19 -13.47
CA ARG A 246 -18.62 -16.37 -13.71
C ARG A 246 -18.80 -15.38 -12.57
N LEU A 247 -18.60 -14.10 -12.85
CA LEU A 247 -18.92 -13.03 -11.89
C LEU A 247 -20.37 -12.57 -12.08
N LEU A 248 -21.13 -12.52 -10.99
CA LEU A 248 -22.37 -11.75 -10.91
C LEU A 248 -22.05 -10.41 -10.24
N ASN A 249 -22.13 -9.32 -11.00
CA ASN A 249 -21.92 -7.96 -10.50
C ASN A 249 -23.27 -7.27 -10.28
N VAL A 250 -23.62 -7.03 -9.03
CA VAL A 250 -24.85 -6.31 -8.62
C VAL A 250 -24.45 -4.89 -8.28
N SER A 251 -24.58 -3.98 -9.21
CA SER A 251 -24.05 -2.61 -9.09
C SER A 251 -24.85 -1.61 -9.90
N GLY A 252 -24.73 -0.35 -9.53
CA GLY A 252 -25.33 0.79 -10.22
C GLY A 252 -26.76 1.09 -9.83
N SER A 253 -27.08 2.37 -9.99
CA SER A 253 -28.39 2.98 -9.88
C SER A 253 -28.50 4.10 -10.91
N GLU A 254 -29.67 4.70 -11.05
CA GLU A 254 -29.92 5.82 -11.97
C GLU A 254 -28.88 6.95 -11.84
N SER A 255 -28.42 7.23 -10.61
CA SER A 255 -27.40 8.24 -10.30
C SER A 255 -25.95 7.74 -10.37
N CYS A 256 -25.74 6.42 -10.42
CA CYS A 256 -24.42 5.78 -10.30
C CYS A 256 -24.13 4.76 -11.43
N ILE A 257 -24.48 5.14 -12.69
CA ILE A 257 -24.25 4.29 -13.88
C ILE A 257 -22.75 3.98 -14.04
N GLY A 258 -21.87 4.99 -13.79
CA GLY A 258 -20.43 4.84 -13.91
C GLY A 258 -19.84 3.77 -13.00
N ALA A 259 -20.36 3.58 -11.78
CA ALA A 259 -19.91 2.55 -10.86
C ALA A 259 -20.12 1.13 -11.43
N ALA A 260 -21.29 0.91 -12.04
CA ALA A 260 -21.61 -0.36 -12.73
C ALA A 260 -20.69 -0.61 -13.91
N TRP A 261 -20.41 0.43 -14.72
CA TRP A 261 -19.51 0.31 -15.86
C TRP A 261 -18.08 0.00 -15.42
N MET A 262 -17.54 0.78 -14.46
CA MET A 262 -16.14 0.63 -14.01
C MET A 262 -15.88 -0.71 -13.36
N SER A 263 -16.77 -1.17 -12.47
CA SER A 263 -16.63 -2.46 -11.81
C SER A 263 -16.74 -3.62 -12.80
N THR A 264 -17.68 -3.55 -13.76
CA THR A 264 -17.87 -4.58 -14.78
C THR A 264 -16.67 -4.64 -15.75
N ASN A 265 -16.21 -3.48 -16.25
CA ASN A 265 -15.04 -3.39 -17.11
C ASN A 265 -13.77 -3.93 -16.43
N ALA A 266 -13.55 -3.57 -15.17
CA ALA A 266 -12.40 -4.06 -14.41
C ALA A 266 -12.42 -5.59 -14.28
N ALA A 267 -13.58 -6.18 -13.97
CA ALA A 267 -13.74 -7.63 -13.89
C ALA A 267 -13.45 -8.34 -15.22
N LEU A 268 -13.91 -7.80 -16.33
CA LEU A 268 -13.60 -8.35 -17.67
C LEU A 268 -12.10 -8.29 -17.95
N ARG A 269 -11.46 -7.18 -17.62
CA ARG A 269 -10.02 -6.96 -17.88
C ARG A 269 -9.08 -7.80 -17.00
N THR A 270 -9.55 -8.35 -15.88
CA THR A 270 -8.79 -9.34 -15.10
C THR A 270 -8.76 -10.72 -15.75
N GLY A 271 -9.63 -10.96 -16.73
CA GLY A 271 -9.71 -12.23 -17.44
C GLY A 271 -10.84 -13.15 -17.02
N SER A 272 -11.86 -12.68 -16.29
CA SER A 272 -13.07 -13.47 -16.01
C SER A 272 -13.71 -13.98 -17.30
N GLY A 273 -14.14 -15.25 -17.29
CA GLY A 273 -14.70 -15.88 -18.48
C GLY A 273 -16.09 -15.37 -18.86
N LEU A 274 -16.89 -15.05 -17.86
CA LEU A 274 -18.22 -14.45 -18.00
C LEU A 274 -18.46 -13.45 -16.88
N VAL A 275 -18.96 -12.26 -17.24
CA VAL A 275 -19.41 -11.24 -16.28
C VAL A 275 -20.86 -10.91 -16.58
N THR A 276 -21.71 -10.99 -15.57
CA THR A 276 -23.12 -10.60 -15.64
C THR A 276 -23.35 -9.36 -14.80
N LEU A 277 -23.74 -8.26 -15.44
CA LEU A 277 -24.18 -7.05 -14.74
C LEU A 277 -25.67 -7.16 -14.43
N ALA A 278 -25.99 -7.25 -13.15
CA ALA A 278 -27.35 -7.19 -12.63
C ALA A 278 -27.62 -5.80 -12.06
N SER A 279 -28.55 -5.08 -12.66
CA SER A 279 -28.87 -3.69 -12.28
C SER A 279 -30.27 -3.30 -12.74
N VAL A 280 -30.68 -2.08 -12.42
CA VAL A 280 -31.91 -1.48 -12.97
C VAL A 280 -31.80 -1.37 -14.49
N SER A 281 -32.95 -1.39 -15.17
CA SER A 281 -33.00 -1.44 -16.64
C SER A 281 -32.26 -0.30 -17.32
N GLU A 282 -32.33 0.90 -16.75
CA GLU A 282 -31.66 2.08 -17.28
C GLU A 282 -30.12 1.95 -17.27
N VAL A 283 -29.56 1.44 -16.18
CA VAL A 283 -28.12 1.16 -16.04
C VAL A 283 -27.69 0.10 -17.05
N THR A 284 -28.39 -1.04 -17.12
CA THR A 284 -28.03 -2.11 -18.04
C THR A 284 -28.08 -1.66 -19.50
N THR A 285 -29.05 -0.85 -19.88
CA THR A 285 -29.15 -0.27 -21.24
C THR A 285 -28.02 0.71 -21.54
N SER A 286 -27.71 1.59 -20.59
CA SER A 286 -26.66 2.59 -20.76
C SER A 286 -25.27 1.93 -20.84
N VAL A 287 -24.98 0.95 -19.99
CA VAL A 287 -23.68 0.26 -19.98
C VAL A 287 -23.52 -0.60 -21.23
N ALA A 288 -24.61 -1.23 -21.72
CA ALA A 288 -24.59 -2.06 -22.93
C ALA A 288 -24.17 -1.29 -24.19
N ALA A 289 -24.37 0.02 -24.22
CA ALA A 289 -23.97 0.86 -25.33
C ALA A 289 -22.43 0.94 -25.54
N SER A 290 -21.65 0.64 -24.50
CA SER A 290 -20.18 0.77 -24.54
C SER A 290 -19.40 -0.45 -24.06
N LEU A 291 -20.04 -1.44 -23.43
CA LEU A 291 -19.41 -2.64 -22.89
C LEU A 291 -20.12 -3.88 -23.44
N HIS A 292 -19.63 -4.43 -24.55
CA HIS A 292 -20.31 -5.45 -25.33
C HIS A 292 -20.08 -6.89 -24.85
N GLU A 293 -19.02 -7.16 -24.09
CA GLU A 293 -18.60 -8.49 -23.65
C GLU A 293 -19.35 -8.97 -22.38
N CYS A 294 -20.20 -8.12 -21.83
CA CYS A 294 -20.96 -8.40 -20.61
C CYS A 294 -22.34 -9.03 -20.91
N ILE A 295 -22.81 -9.88 -20.01
CA ILE A 295 -24.22 -10.33 -19.98
C ILE A 295 -25.00 -9.35 -19.12
N TYR A 296 -26.18 -8.97 -19.56
CA TYR A 296 -27.04 -8.01 -18.85
C TYR A 296 -28.25 -8.70 -18.24
N LEU A 297 -28.47 -8.46 -16.94
CA LEU A 297 -29.61 -8.91 -16.17
C LEU A 297 -30.41 -7.69 -15.68
N PRO A 298 -31.30 -7.13 -16.47
CA PRO A 298 -32.13 -6.02 -16.03
C PRO A 298 -33.10 -6.48 -14.93
N LEU A 299 -33.10 -5.78 -13.80
CA LEU A 299 -33.94 -6.10 -12.63
C LEU A 299 -35.24 -5.30 -12.55
N GLY A 300 -35.54 -4.52 -13.57
CA GLY A 300 -36.86 -4.03 -13.91
C GLY A 300 -37.34 -2.72 -13.29
N SER A 301 -36.87 -2.30 -12.13
CA SER A 301 -37.32 -1.08 -11.43
C SER A 301 -36.32 0.10 -11.56
N LYS A 302 -36.73 1.28 -11.10
CA LYS A 302 -35.82 2.45 -10.97
C LYS A 302 -34.79 2.28 -9.85
N THR A 303 -35.10 1.48 -8.86
CA THR A 303 -34.22 1.15 -7.72
C THR A 303 -34.22 -0.36 -7.50
N LEU A 304 -33.12 -0.89 -6.96
CA LEU A 304 -33.05 -2.29 -6.55
C LEU A 304 -33.90 -2.47 -5.29
N THR A 305 -34.87 -3.39 -5.37
CA THR A 305 -35.78 -3.74 -4.27
C THR A 305 -35.76 -5.24 -4.03
N SER A 306 -36.22 -5.67 -2.85
CA SER A 306 -36.32 -7.10 -2.49
C SER A 306 -37.16 -7.92 -3.45
N ASP A 307 -38.08 -7.30 -4.22
CA ASP A 307 -38.88 -7.97 -5.28
C ASP A 307 -37.98 -8.58 -6.37
N CYS A 308 -36.73 -8.09 -6.51
CA CYS A 308 -35.76 -8.63 -7.46
C CYS A 308 -35.04 -9.88 -6.94
N ALA A 309 -35.21 -10.26 -5.66
CA ALA A 309 -34.43 -11.30 -5.00
C ALA A 309 -34.49 -12.65 -5.70
N ASP A 310 -35.67 -13.13 -6.08
CA ASP A 310 -35.82 -14.42 -6.74
C ASP A 310 -35.06 -14.48 -8.07
N LYS A 311 -35.19 -13.43 -8.88
CA LYS A 311 -34.50 -13.34 -10.18
C LYS A 311 -32.97 -13.26 -9.98
N LEU A 312 -32.53 -12.51 -8.99
CA LEU A 312 -31.13 -12.35 -8.65
C LEU A 312 -30.53 -13.66 -8.13
N CYS A 313 -31.18 -14.31 -7.15
CA CYS A 313 -30.73 -15.57 -6.57
C CYS A 313 -30.69 -16.71 -7.59
N LYS A 314 -31.67 -16.77 -8.52
CA LYS A 314 -31.63 -17.75 -9.62
C LYS A 314 -30.39 -17.63 -10.48
N ASN A 315 -29.93 -16.41 -10.78
CA ASN A 315 -28.71 -16.17 -11.55
C ASN A 315 -27.45 -16.39 -10.69
N ALA A 316 -27.50 -16.06 -9.41
CA ALA A 316 -26.41 -16.23 -8.46
C ALA A 316 -25.99 -17.70 -8.25
N ARG A 317 -26.90 -18.68 -8.43
CA ARG A 317 -26.61 -20.12 -8.29
C ARG A 317 -25.49 -20.63 -9.19
N THR A 318 -25.25 -19.98 -10.31
CA THR A 318 -24.21 -20.38 -11.27
C THR A 318 -22.98 -19.47 -11.20
N ALA A 319 -23.00 -18.45 -10.37
CA ALA A 319 -21.86 -17.56 -10.15
C ALA A 319 -20.76 -18.28 -9.35
N THR A 320 -19.53 -18.03 -9.72
CA THR A 320 -18.33 -18.47 -8.98
C THR A 320 -17.82 -17.40 -8.02
N ALA A 321 -18.24 -16.15 -8.21
CA ALA A 321 -18.09 -15.04 -7.29
C ALA A 321 -19.19 -14.00 -7.52
N ILE A 322 -19.47 -13.19 -6.50
CA ILE A 322 -20.42 -12.09 -6.55
C ILE A 322 -19.71 -10.81 -6.15
N LEU A 323 -20.01 -9.72 -6.84
CA LEU A 323 -19.72 -8.36 -6.39
C LEU A 323 -21.05 -7.66 -6.10
N PHE A 324 -21.17 -7.05 -4.94
CA PHE A 324 -22.38 -6.35 -4.50
C PHE A 324 -22.02 -4.98 -3.91
N GLY A 325 -22.70 -3.92 -4.38
CA GLY A 325 -22.75 -2.68 -3.63
C GLY A 325 -22.25 -1.42 -4.34
N CYS A 326 -21.45 -1.51 -5.40
CA CYS A 326 -20.95 -0.33 -6.13
C CYS A 326 -22.10 0.51 -6.69
N GLY A 327 -22.52 1.56 -5.99
CA GLY A 327 -23.56 2.49 -6.42
C GLY A 327 -24.99 1.93 -6.46
N VAL A 328 -25.32 0.93 -5.65
CA VAL A 328 -26.67 0.34 -5.59
C VAL A 328 -27.68 1.19 -4.80
N GLY A 329 -27.18 2.16 -4.04
CA GLY A 329 -27.93 2.93 -3.06
C GLY A 329 -27.90 2.32 -1.66
N ASN A 330 -27.74 3.18 -0.65
CA ASN A 330 -27.76 2.76 0.76
C ASN A 330 -29.22 2.68 1.26
N SER A 331 -29.72 1.46 1.49
CA SER A 331 -31.10 1.23 1.89
C SER A 331 -31.28 -0.14 2.56
N ASP A 332 -32.36 -0.30 3.32
CA ASP A 332 -32.78 -1.60 3.87
C ASP A 332 -33.10 -2.63 2.78
N GLU A 333 -33.56 -2.18 1.62
CA GLU A 333 -33.79 -3.06 0.46
C GLU A 333 -32.48 -3.64 -0.08
N ALA A 334 -31.43 -2.83 -0.18
CA ALA A 334 -30.08 -3.30 -0.56
C ALA A 334 -29.55 -4.32 0.46
N TYR A 335 -29.76 -4.07 1.77
CA TYR A 335 -29.41 -5.06 2.79
C TYR A 335 -30.18 -6.37 2.64
N ARG A 336 -31.50 -6.33 2.42
CA ARG A 336 -32.30 -7.55 2.20
C ARG A 336 -31.85 -8.33 0.98
N LEU A 337 -31.49 -7.65 -0.13
CA LEU A 337 -30.94 -8.31 -1.31
C LEU A 337 -29.58 -8.95 -1.03
N LEU A 338 -28.72 -8.28 -0.25
CA LEU A 338 -27.44 -8.84 0.17
C LEU A 338 -27.65 -10.10 1.03
N CYS A 339 -28.56 -10.08 2.01
CA CYS A 339 -28.92 -11.24 2.81
C CYS A 339 -29.42 -12.40 1.93
N ALA A 340 -30.32 -12.12 0.98
CA ALA A 340 -30.81 -13.12 0.07
C ALA A 340 -29.69 -13.78 -0.76
N LEU A 341 -28.68 -13.02 -1.19
CA LEU A 341 -27.50 -13.56 -1.88
C LEU A 341 -26.64 -14.40 -0.93
N ILE A 342 -26.41 -13.95 0.29
CA ILE A 342 -25.66 -14.68 1.33
C ILE A 342 -26.33 -16.03 1.62
N ASP A 343 -27.64 -16.06 1.78
CA ASP A 343 -28.39 -17.27 2.16
C ASP A 343 -28.52 -18.29 1.00
N ASN A 344 -28.52 -17.82 -0.24
CA ASN A 344 -28.80 -18.67 -1.40
C ASN A 344 -27.58 -19.04 -2.24
N THR A 345 -26.35 -18.64 -1.80
CA THR A 345 -25.09 -18.96 -2.50
C THR A 345 -24.01 -19.42 -1.54
N SER A 346 -22.99 -20.13 -2.06
CA SER A 346 -21.80 -20.53 -1.31
C SER A 346 -20.51 -19.90 -1.84
N CYS A 347 -20.58 -19.17 -2.93
CA CYS A 347 -19.40 -18.53 -3.52
C CYS A 347 -18.97 -17.28 -2.73
N PRO A 348 -17.72 -16.79 -2.92
CA PRO A 348 -17.25 -15.56 -2.29
C PRO A 348 -18.06 -14.35 -2.80
N ILE A 349 -18.30 -13.40 -1.88
CA ILE A 349 -19.04 -12.16 -2.15
C ILE A 349 -18.19 -10.97 -1.74
N VAL A 350 -17.84 -10.13 -2.70
CA VAL A 350 -17.22 -8.81 -2.46
C VAL A 350 -18.33 -7.81 -2.18
N ILE A 351 -18.22 -7.10 -1.07
CA ILE A 351 -19.15 -6.07 -0.63
C ILE A 351 -18.39 -4.74 -0.56
N ASP A 352 -18.81 -3.76 -1.36
CA ASP A 352 -18.18 -2.45 -1.43
C ASP A 352 -19.20 -1.30 -1.35
N ALA A 353 -18.76 -0.12 -1.04
CA ALA A 353 -19.51 1.15 -1.13
C ALA A 353 -20.90 1.08 -0.43
N ASP A 354 -21.99 1.25 -1.18
CA ASP A 354 -23.35 1.24 -0.62
C ASP A 354 -23.72 -0.12 0.00
N GLY A 355 -23.15 -1.22 -0.49
CA GLY A 355 -23.28 -2.53 0.13
C GLY A 355 -22.74 -2.55 1.56
N ILE A 356 -21.57 -1.92 1.79
CA ILE A 356 -20.98 -1.75 3.11
C ILE A 356 -21.86 -0.84 3.98
N ASN A 357 -22.31 0.28 3.43
CA ASN A 357 -23.15 1.23 4.16
C ASN A 357 -24.48 0.64 4.61
N SER A 358 -25.10 -0.20 3.74
CA SER A 358 -26.34 -0.93 4.05
C SER A 358 -26.13 -2.05 5.07
N LEU A 359 -24.94 -2.66 5.09
CA LEU A 359 -24.56 -3.71 6.03
C LEU A 359 -24.22 -3.16 7.42
N ALA A 360 -23.64 -1.96 7.52
CA ALA A 360 -23.06 -1.43 8.75
C ALA A 360 -24.04 -1.44 9.96
N PRO A 361 -25.33 -1.07 9.84
CA PRO A 361 -26.27 -1.15 10.97
C PRO A 361 -26.52 -2.60 11.44
N HIS A 362 -26.28 -3.58 10.59
CA HIS A 362 -26.60 -5.00 10.76
C HIS A 362 -25.36 -5.89 10.90
N ILE A 363 -24.17 -5.31 11.05
CA ILE A 363 -22.90 -6.08 11.03
C ILE A 363 -22.89 -7.22 12.05
N ASN A 364 -23.55 -7.05 13.19
CA ASN A 364 -23.63 -8.06 14.23
C ASN A 364 -24.53 -9.26 13.87
N GLU A 365 -25.30 -9.16 12.77
CA GLU A 365 -26.15 -10.24 12.25
C GLU A 365 -25.38 -11.20 11.35
N LEU A 366 -24.13 -10.82 10.93
CA LEU A 366 -23.25 -11.66 10.08
C LEU A 366 -22.62 -12.85 10.82
N LYS A 367 -23.28 -13.46 11.77
CA LYS A 367 -22.78 -14.61 12.51
C LYS A 367 -22.61 -15.82 11.58
N ASP A 368 -21.52 -16.57 11.78
CA ASP A 368 -21.19 -17.83 11.12
C ASP A 368 -20.88 -17.77 9.60
N ASN A 369 -20.42 -16.62 9.12
CA ASN A 369 -19.91 -16.52 7.76
C ASN A 369 -18.50 -17.11 7.67
N THR A 370 -18.39 -18.23 6.97
CA THR A 370 -17.19 -19.06 6.83
C THR A 370 -16.12 -18.47 5.93
N GLY A 371 -15.69 -17.23 6.14
CA GLY A 371 -14.60 -16.60 5.39
C GLY A 371 -14.87 -16.37 3.90
N ARG A 372 -16.14 -16.28 3.47
CA ARG A 372 -16.49 -16.02 2.07
C ARG A 372 -16.92 -14.58 1.77
N LEU A 373 -17.10 -13.76 2.80
CA LEU A 373 -17.43 -12.34 2.63
C LEU A 373 -16.16 -11.50 2.65
N ILE A 374 -16.05 -10.62 1.68
CA ILE A 374 -14.92 -9.71 1.49
C ILE A 374 -15.43 -8.29 1.55
N LEU A 375 -15.03 -7.55 2.58
CA LEU A 375 -15.40 -6.14 2.75
C LEU A 375 -14.22 -5.27 2.28
N THR A 376 -14.51 -4.26 1.46
CA THR A 376 -13.49 -3.33 0.93
C THR A 376 -13.72 -1.88 1.39
N PRO A 377 -13.82 -1.61 2.70
CA PRO A 377 -14.13 -0.27 3.21
C PRO A 377 -12.96 0.69 3.04
N HIS A 378 -13.26 1.96 2.75
CA HIS A 378 -12.36 3.05 3.08
C HIS A 378 -12.49 3.44 4.57
N ILE A 379 -11.62 4.29 5.10
CA ILE A 379 -11.55 4.63 6.55
C ILE A 379 -12.92 5.01 7.14
N LYS A 380 -13.72 5.86 6.45
CA LYS A 380 -15.03 6.30 6.96
C LYS A 380 -16.10 5.18 6.92
N GLU A 381 -16.07 4.31 5.92
CA GLU A 381 -16.93 3.12 5.85
C GLU A 381 -16.54 2.14 6.96
N PHE A 382 -15.25 1.95 7.19
CA PHE A 382 -14.77 1.08 8.26
C PHE A 382 -15.13 1.63 9.66
N SER A 383 -15.07 2.94 9.84
CA SER A 383 -15.55 3.59 11.07
C SER A 383 -17.02 3.30 11.35
N ARG A 384 -17.89 3.36 10.32
CA ARG A 384 -19.32 3.00 10.47
C ARG A 384 -19.52 1.52 10.79
N LEU A 385 -18.76 0.63 10.13
CA LEU A 385 -18.82 -0.83 10.36
C LEU A 385 -18.35 -1.21 11.77
N SER A 386 -17.23 -0.65 12.20
CA SER A 386 -16.56 -1.04 13.45
C SER A 386 -17.03 -0.28 14.68
N GLY A 387 -17.60 0.91 14.48
CA GLY A 387 -17.90 1.85 15.57
C GLY A 387 -16.66 2.58 16.12
N LEU A 388 -15.49 2.38 15.54
CA LEU A 388 -14.25 3.03 15.95
C LEU A 388 -14.14 4.43 15.33
N ASP A 389 -13.48 5.33 16.06
CA ASP A 389 -13.15 6.64 15.54
C ASP A 389 -12.10 6.59 14.44
N THR A 390 -12.18 7.49 13.46
CA THR A 390 -11.27 7.54 12.32
C THR A 390 -9.81 7.75 12.71
N ASP A 391 -9.54 8.55 13.74
CA ASP A 391 -8.18 8.79 14.23
C ASP A 391 -7.60 7.53 14.88
N CYS A 392 -8.42 6.80 15.64
CA CYS A 392 -8.04 5.50 16.19
C CYS A 392 -7.68 4.51 15.06
N ILE A 393 -8.50 4.44 14.01
CA ILE A 393 -8.26 3.57 12.85
C ILE A 393 -6.94 3.94 12.16
N LEU A 394 -6.71 5.22 11.88
CA LEU A 394 -5.51 5.69 11.19
C LEU A 394 -4.21 5.43 11.97
N ARG A 395 -4.29 5.47 13.30
CA ARG A 395 -3.16 5.17 14.20
C ARG A 395 -2.91 3.68 14.40
N HIS A 396 -3.88 2.80 14.11
CA HIS A 396 -3.82 1.38 14.42
C HIS A 396 -4.42 0.50 13.32
N LYS A 397 -4.23 0.86 12.06
CA LYS A 397 -4.87 0.20 10.89
C LYS A 397 -4.72 -1.33 10.88
N LEU A 398 -3.53 -1.82 11.19
CA LEU A 398 -3.25 -3.27 11.18
C LEU A 398 -4.09 -4.02 12.21
N SER A 399 -4.04 -3.59 13.47
CA SER A 399 -4.82 -4.24 14.53
C SER A 399 -6.32 -4.06 14.34
N CYS A 400 -6.79 -2.85 13.99
CA CYS A 400 -8.20 -2.60 13.74
C CYS A 400 -8.78 -3.51 12.64
N ALA A 401 -8.08 -3.64 11.51
CA ALA A 401 -8.50 -4.51 10.42
C ALA A 401 -8.47 -5.99 10.82
N LYS A 402 -7.40 -6.42 11.50
CA LYS A 402 -7.23 -7.79 11.99
C LYS A 402 -8.33 -8.19 12.97
N ASP A 403 -8.53 -7.38 14.02
CA ASP A 403 -9.49 -7.68 15.09
C ASP A 403 -10.92 -7.72 14.54
N PHE A 404 -11.24 -6.84 13.59
CA PHE A 404 -12.52 -6.84 12.91
C PHE A 404 -12.70 -8.10 12.04
N ALA A 405 -11.70 -8.45 11.24
CA ALA A 405 -11.75 -9.62 10.37
C ALA A 405 -11.96 -10.92 11.17
N VAL A 406 -11.21 -11.09 12.27
CA VAL A 406 -11.33 -12.24 13.18
C VAL A 406 -12.68 -12.25 13.87
N LYS A 407 -13.14 -11.10 14.41
CA LYS A 407 -14.41 -10.99 15.15
C LYS A 407 -15.62 -11.40 14.32
N TYR A 408 -15.66 -11.00 13.06
CA TYR A 408 -16.81 -11.22 12.18
C TYR A 408 -16.63 -12.37 11.19
N GLY A 409 -15.47 -13.04 11.18
CA GLY A 409 -15.17 -14.14 10.26
C GLY A 409 -15.15 -13.72 8.79
N VAL A 410 -14.69 -12.51 8.48
CA VAL A 410 -14.70 -11.91 7.14
C VAL A 410 -13.30 -11.49 6.69
N HIS A 411 -13.10 -11.42 5.37
CA HIS A 411 -11.92 -10.75 4.82
C HIS A 411 -12.16 -9.23 4.76
N VAL A 412 -11.15 -8.45 5.10
CA VAL A 412 -11.19 -6.99 5.05
C VAL A 412 -10.05 -6.46 4.21
N LEU A 413 -10.35 -5.58 3.27
CA LEU A 413 -9.36 -4.71 2.64
C LEU A 413 -9.65 -3.27 3.04
N LEU A 414 -9.01 -2.80 4.11
CA LEU A 414 -9.12 -1.42 4.58
C LEU A 414 -8.34 -0.51 3.64
N LYS A 415 -9.08 0.24 2.81
CA LYS A 415 -8.51 1.11 1.77
C LYS A 415 -7.96 2.41 2.35
N ASP A 416 -6.67 2.65 2.08
CA ASP A 416 -5.96 3.89 2.40
C ASP A 416 -4.73 3.99 1.49
N ALA A 417 -3.88 5.01 1.67
CA ALA A 417 -2.59 5.15 0.97
C ALA A 417 -1.73 3.86 1.09
N TYR A 418 -1.72 3.26 2.27
CA TYR A 418 -1.19 1.93 2.54
C TYR A 418 -2.34 1.03 2.98
N SER A 419 -2.99 0.37 2.01
CA SER A 419 -4.16 -0.46 2.28
C SER A 419 -3.80 -1.71 3.06
N VAL A 420 -4.61 -2.06 4.05
CA VAL A 420 -4.41 -3.23 4.92
C VAL A 420 -5.40 -4.32 4.57
N TYR A 421 -4.90 -5.49 4.23
CA TYR A 421 -5.69 -6.71 4.14
C TYR A 421 -5.61 -7.49 5.46
N ALA A 422 -6.74 -8.00 5.91
CA ALA A 422 -6.83 -8.92 7.05
C ALA A 422 -7.79 -10.06 6.72
N SER A 423 -7.44 -11.29 7.11
CA SER A 423 -8.23 -12.50 6.92
C SER A 423 -8.89 -12.97 8.22
N PRO A 424 -9.91 -13.84 8.15
CA PRO A 424 -10.62 -14.37 9.32
C PRO A 424 -9.74 -15.12 10.32
N ASP A 425 -8.63 -15.70 9.88
CA ASP A 425 -7.64 -16.40 10.71
C ASP A 425 -6.60 -15.47 11.36
N GLY A 426 -6.71 -14.16 11.12
CA GLY A 426 -5.82 -13.14 11.68
C GLY A 426 -4.55 -12.87 10.88
N PHE A 427 -4.36 -13.48 9.70
CA PHE A 427 -3.27 -13.09 8.80
C PHE A 427 -3.48 -11.66 8.29
N THR A 428 -2.39 -10.89 8.15
CA THR A 428 -2.38 -9.51 7.70
C THR A 428 -1.37 -9.28 6.58
N ALA A 429 -1.75 -8.43 5.62
CA ALA A 429 -0.84 -7.94 4.59
C ALA A 429 -1.07 -6.46 4.27
N VAL A 430 -0.04 -5.78 3.80
CA VAL A 430 -0.10 -4.37 3.42
C VAL A 430 0.16 -4.22 1.93
N ASN A 431 -0.66 -3.43 1.28
CA ASN A 431 -0.46 -3.02 -0.10
C ASN A 431 0.14 -1.62 -0.16
N MET A 432 1.34 -1.52 -0.67
CA MET A 432 2.07 -0.26 -0.86
C MET A 432 2.09 0.18 -2.33
N SER A 433 1.53 -0.62 -3.25
CA SER A 433 1.41 -0.21 -4.65
C SER A 433 0.33 0.85 -4.81
N GLY A 434 0.51 1.72 -5.77
CA GLY A 434 -0.41 2.82 -6.06
C GLY A 434 0.27 4.18 -5.91
N ASN A 435 -0.48 5.22 -6.22
CA ASN A 435 -0.07 6.62 -6.06
C ASN A 435 -1.30 7.53 -5.96
N ALA A 436 -1.09 8.84 -5.85
CA ALA A 436 -2.14 9.84 -5.71
C ALA A 436 -3.14 9.92 -6.89
N ALA A 437 -2.84 9.30 -8.03
CA ALA A 437 -3.80 9.19 -9.14
C ALA A 437 -5.06 8.39 -8.74
N LEU A 438 -4.96 7.50 -7.74
CA LEU A 438 -6.07 6.72 -7.22
C LEU A 438 -7.02 7.51 -6.30
N ALA A 439 -6.66 8.72 -5.89
CA ALA A 439 -7.52 9.60 -5.10
C ALA A 439 -8.61 10.26 -5.98
N LYS A 440 -9.42 9.42 -6.64
CA LYS A 440 -10.51 9.84 -7.55
C LYS A 440 -11.75 8.98 -7.40
N GLY A 441 -12.91 9.57 -7.69
CA GLY A 441 -14.18 8.81 -7.79
C GLY A 441 -14.07 7.68 -8.81
N GLY A 442 -14.59 6.51 -8.47
CA GLY A 442 -14.51 5.33 -9.31
C GLY A 442 -13.34 4.38 -9.03
N SER A 443 -12.33 4.80 -8.24
CA SER A 443 -11.21 3.93 -7.88
C SER A 443 -11.67 2.72 -7.05
N GLY A 444 -12.58 2.92 -6.10
CA GLY A 444 -13.19 1.83 -5.32
C GLY A 444 -13.93 0.84 -6.19
N ASP A 445 -14.81 1.34 -7.08
CA ASP A 445 -15.60 0.49 -7.98
C ASP A 445 -14.70 -0.35 -8.90
N THR A 446 -13.64 0.28 -9.45
CA THR A 446 -12.65 -0.41 -10.29
C THR A 446 -11.90 -1.48 -9.50
N LEU A 447 -11.47 -1.19 -8.28
CA LEU A 447 -10.78 -2.15 -7.41
C LEU A 447 -11.70 -3.31 -7.03
N ALA A 448 -12.94 -3.04 -6.64
CA ALA A 448 -13.93 -4.07 -6.29
C ALA A 448 -14.22 -4.99 -7.49
N GLY A 449 -14.36 -4.42 -8.69
CA GLY A 449 -14.48 -5.19 -9.93
C GLY A 449 -13.26 -6.05 -10.23
N THR A 450 -12.06 -5.52 -10.00
CA THR A 450 -10.79 -6.25 -10.16
C THR A 450 -10.74 -7.46 -9.23
N ILE A 451 -11.05 -7.27 -7.94
CA ILE A 451 -11.07 -8.36 -6.94
C ILE A 451 -12.15 -9.39 -7.32
N GLY A 452 -13.38 -8.94 -7.62
CA GLY A 452 -14.47 -9.82 -8.02
C GLY A 452 -14.13 -10.67 -9.25
N GLY A 453 -13.45 -10.07 -10.22
CA GLY A 453 -13.03 -10.76 -11.42
C GLY A 453 -11.92 -11.81 -11.18
N LEU A 454 -11.01 -11.58 -10.25
CA LEU A 454 -9.99 -12.55 -9.84
C LEU A 454 -10.62 -13.71 -9.05
N LEU A 455 -11.51 -13.41 -8.12
CA LEU A 455 -12.27 -14.42 -7.37
C LEU A 455 -13.09 -15.31 -8.29
N ALA A 456 -13.75 -14.72 -9.29
CA ALA A 456 -14.55 -15.49 -10.24
C ALA A 456 -13.72 -16.56 -10.97
N GLN A 457 -12.45 -16.31 -11.23
CA GLN A 457 -11.52 -17.27 -11.84
C GLN A 457 -11.07 -18.40 -10.91
N GLY A 458 -11.53 -18.42 -9.65
CA GLY A 458 -11.20 -19.45 -8.67
C GLY A 458 -9.88 -19.22 -7.94
N ILE A 459 -9.32 -18.01 -8.00
CA ILE A 459 -8.18 -17.65 -7.16
C ILE A 459 -8.63 -17.66 -5.70
N GLU A 460 -7.83 -18.25 -4.82
CA GLU A 460 -8.11 -18.30 -3.39
C GLU A 460 -8.38 -16.88 -2.84
N THR A 461 -9.33 -16.76 -1.90
CA THR A 461 -9.92 -15.47 -1.50
C THR A 461 -8.86 -14.44 -1.04
N GLY A 462 -7.97 -14.83 -0.15
CA GLY A 462 -6.93 -13.92 0.35
C GLY A 462 -5.97 -13.46 -0.75
N ASN A 463 -5.58 -14.39 -1.61
CA ASN A 463 -4.70 -14.10 -2.73
C ASN A 463 -5.38 -13.21 -3.78
N ALA A 464 -6.67 -13.43 -4.06
CA ALA A 464 -7.43 -12.59 -5.01
C ALA A 464 -7.56 -11.15 -4.53
N VAL A 465 -7.82 -10.92 -3.24
CA VAL A 465 -7.91 -9.58 -2.64
C VAL A 465 -6.56 -8.88 -2.70
N ARG A 466 -5.50 -9.55 -2.24
CA ARG A 466 -4.12 -9.01 -2.24
C ARG A 466 -3.65 -8.70 -3.65
N LEU A 467 -3.85 -9.64 -4.57
CA LEU A 467 -3.46 -9.50 -5.97
C LEU A 467 -4.23 -8.39 -6.69
N GLY A 468 -5.54 -8.28 -6.41
CA GLY A 468 -6.39 -7.21 -6.97
C GLY A 468 -5.93 -5.83 -6.53
N ALA A 469 -5.67 -5.65 -5.23
CA ALA A 469 -5.13 -4.41 -4.70
C ALA A 469 -3.76 -4.07 -5.30
N TYR A 470 -2.88 -5.07 -5.39
CA TYR A 470 -1.52 -4.89 -5.92
C TYR A 470 -1.54 -4.54 -7.42
N LEU A 471 -2.26 -5.29 -8.24
CA LEU A 471 -2.37 -5.04 -9.69
C LEU A 471 -2.98 -3.67 -10.00
N PHE A 472 -4.04 -3.30 -9.27
CA PHE A 472 -4.67 -1.99 -9.44
C PHE A 472 -3.71 -0.85 -9.08
N GLY A 473 -2.97 -0.98 -7.96
CA GLY A 473 -1.94 -0.03 -7.59
C GLY A 473 -0.81 0.06 -8.61
N LEU A 474 -0.28 -1.08 -9.08
CA LEU A 474 0.73 -1.10 -10.13
C LEU A 474 0.28 -0.42 -11.42
N SER A 475 -0.99 -0.56 -11.79
CA SER A 475 -1.51 0.10 -13.00
C SER A 475 -1.47 1.62 -12.90
N ALA A 476 -1.72 2.18 -11.72
CA ALA A 476 -1.59 3.62 -11.48
C ALA A 476 -0.12 4.08 -11.52
N GLN A 477 0.80 3.29 -10.96
CA GLN A 477 2.23 3.56 -11.03
C GLN A 477 2.74 3.45 -12.47
N TYR A 478 2.28 2.46 -13.24
CA TYR A 478 2.63 2.29 -14.64
C TYR A 478 2.14 3.47 -15.49
N ALA A 479 0.89 3.89 -15.32
CA ALA A 479 0.32 5.04 -16.02
C ALA A 479 1.06 6.35 -15.71
N ALA A 480 1.54 6.53 -14.48
CA ALA A 480 2.24 7.74 -14.04
C ALA A 480 3.67 7.88 -14.61
N ARG A 481 4.21 6.84 -15.25
CA ARG A 481 5.52 6.94 -15.94
C ARG A 481 5.50 7.86 -17.15
N GLU A 482 4.36 7.94 -17.81
CA GLU A 482 4.21 8.68 -19.06
C GLU A 482 3.20 9.85 -18.98
N ARG A 483 2.41 9.89 -17.91
CA ARG A 483 1.32 10.85 -17.76
C ARG A 483 1.33 11.49 -16.37
N SER A 484 0.85 12.73 -16.28
CA SER A 484 0.60 13.37 -14.98
C SER A 484 -0.45 12.58 -14.19
N MET A 485 -0.18 12.31 -12.92
CA MET A 485 -1.12 11.65 -12.00
C MET A 485 -2.49 12.34 -11.95
N SER A 486 -2.51 13.67 -12.10
CA SER A 486 -3.75 14.45 -12.08
C SER A 486 -4.72 14.12 -13.25
N GLY A 487 -4.22 13.63 -14.38
CA GLY A 487 -5.01 13.30 -15.56
C GLY A 487 -5.40 11.84 -15.70
N ILE A 488 -4.87 10.93 -14.86
CA ILE A 488 -5.16 9.50 -14.94
C ILE A 488 -6.58 9.23 -14.40
N LEU A 489 -7.39 8.47 -15.14
CA LEU A 489 -8.74 8.07 -14.74
C LEU A 489 -8.77 6.61 -14.29
N PRO A 490 -9.50 6.27 -13.22
CA PRO A 490 -9.63 4.88 -12.75
C PRO A 490 -10.16 3.92 -13.82
N SER A 491 -11.04 4.38 -14.69
CA SER A 491 -11.62 3.60 -15.80
C SER A 491 -10.59 3.16 -16.87
N GLU A 492 -9.44 3.83 -16.95
CA GLU A 492 -8.36 3.51 -17.90
C GLU A 492 -7.41 2.45 -17.36
N LEU A 493 -7.28 2.36 -16.03
CA LEU A 493 -6.28 1.51 -15.38
C LEU A 493 -6.43 0.02 -15.71
N PRO A 494 -7.64 -0.57 -15.76
CA PRO A 494 -7.80 -1.97 -16.14
C PRO A 494 -7.29 -2.32 -17.53
N GLN A 495 -7.20 -1.36 -18.45
CA GLN A 495 -6.66 -1.56 -19.79
C GLN A 495 -5.15 -1.87 -19.75
N LEU A 496 -4.47 -1.48 -18.68
CA LEU A 496 -3.04 -1.70 -18.48
C LEU A 496 -2.72 -3.09 -17.90
N TYR A 497 -3.70 -3.81 -17.33
CA TYR A 497 -3.47 -5.13 -16.72
C TYR A 497 -2.80 -6.13 -17.69
N PRO A 498 -3.25 -6.31 -18.94
CA PRO A 498 -2.60 -7.26 -19.84
C PRO A 498 -1.13 -6.89 -20.13
N TYR A 499 -0.82 -5.60 -20.21
CA TYR A 499 0.56 -5.15 -20.45
C TYR A 499 1.44 -5.43 -19.23
N ILE A 500 0.96 -5.10 -18.02
CA ILE A 500 1.67 -5.35 -16.76
C ILE A 500 1.92 -6.85 -16.59
N LEU A 501 0.89 -7.69 -16.79
CA LEU A 501 0.99 -9.13 -16.64
C LEU A 501 2.01 -9.73 -17.61
N ARG A 502 2.02 -9.28 -18.85
CA ARG A 502 2.97 -9.74 -19.86
C ARG A 502 4.39 -9.24 -19.62
N GLU A 503 4.56 -7.94 -19.36
CA GLU A 503 5.89 -7.29 -19.27
C GLU A 503 6.63 -7.69 -18.00
N PHE A 504 5.95 -7.68 -16.86
CA PHE A 504 6.61 -7.91 -15.57
C PHE A 504 6.59 -9.37 -15.13
N TYR A 505 5.60 -10.16 -15.56
CA TYR A 505 5.41 -11.52 -15.06
C TYR A 505 5.43 -12.59 -16.13
N GLY A 506 5.58 -12.23 -17.39
CA GLY A 506 5.63 -13.18 -18.52
C GLY A 506 4.35 -14.00 -18.69
N ILE A 507 3.22 -13.52 -18.13
CA ILE A 507 1.92 -14.17 -18.24
C ILE A 507 1.29 -13.77 -19.58
N ALA A 508 1.15 -14.76 -20.49
CA ALA A 508 0.64 -14.58 -21.84
C ALA A 508 -0.88 -14.77 -21.94
#